data_8994aeb595c7a73356b618c97420ed60
#
_entry.id   8994aeb595c7a73356b618c97420ed60
#
_cell.length_a   1.000
_cell.length_b   1.000
_cell.length_c   1.000
_cell.angle_alpha   90.00
_cell.angle_beta   90.00
_cell.angle_gamma   90.00
#
_symmetry.space_group_name_H-M   'P 1'
#
loop_
_entity.id
_entity.type
_entity.pdbx_description
1 polymer ?
#
loop_
_entity_poly.entity_id
_entity_poly.type
_entity_poly.pdbx_seq_one_letter_code
_entity_poly.pdbx_strand_id
1 'polypeptide(L)'
;MSAHKIWFSLFDLSFDYKGDELPFQSPNDFRWTKDFEMHYEDIYAELQQFLSKNNPSPYFKHLMVDKKNAYRTISLKWWDLAFRKNRKFFPLTNSIMLKYPEITTLSFNFLAPGSTISPHCGDTNAIFRCHFGLKIPAPLPACGLKVKDQICAWEEGKWVVFMDAYVHETFNSSEEERIILLLDVLRPEYKAKREWINSVVLTSLFLQKRATIFTFIYKWPQWLINGIAILLIPFSYLTRKLANLFRIY
;
A
#
# COMPACT_ATOMS: atom_id res chain seq x y z
N MET A 1 27.82 -8.22 2.76
CA MET A 1 26.44 -7.94 3.16
C MET A 1 25.64 -9.20 2.93
N SER A 2 25.09 -9.81 3.96
CA SER A 2 24.18 -10.97 3.83
C SER A 2 23.02 -10.56 2.93
N ALA A 3 22.77 -11.31 1.86
CA ALA A 3 21.58 -11.10 1.03
C ALA A 3 20.36 -11.40 1.91
N HIS A 4 19.72 -10.36 2.44
CA HIS A 4 18.51 -10.53 3.23
C HIS A 4 17.50 -11.34 2.42
N LYS A 5 17.01 -12.42 2.99
CA LYS A 5 16.00 -13.27 2.36
C LYS A 5 14.73 -12.46 2.16
N ILE A 6 14.17 -12.43 0.95
CA ILE A 6 12.89 -11.79 0.74
C ILE A 6 11.83 -12.64 1.44
N TRP A 7 11.10 -11.98 2.34
CA TRP A 7 9.96 -12.57 3.03
C TRP A 7 8.65 -12.21 2.29
N PHE A 8 7.70 -13.15 2.28
CA PHE A 8 6.35 -12.94 1.77
C PHE A 8 5.36 -13.56 2.73
N SER A 9 4.36 -12.80 3.13
CA SER A 9 3.27 -13.28 3.99
C SER A 9 2.50 -14.46 3.38
N LEU A 10 2.45 -14.54 2.06
CA LEU A 10 1.83 -15.66 1.33
C LEU A 10 2.41 -17.03 1.72
N PHE A 11 3.70 -17.10 2.03
CA PHE A 11 4.43 -18.34 2.32
C PHE A 11 4.73 -18.52 3.81
N ASP A 12 4.30 -17.59 4.65
CA ASP A 12 4.52 -17.60 6.10
C ASP A 12 3.20 -17.75 6.85
N LEU A 13 3.06 -18.89 7.54
CA LEU A 13 1.88 -19.20 8.36
C LEU A 13 1.74 -18.29 9.58
N SER A 14 2.85 -17.80 10.11
CA SER A 14 2.85 -16.99 11.33
C SER A 14 2.32 -15.59 11.10
N PHE A 15 2.38 -15.09 9.84
CA PHE A 15 2.16 -13.69 9.49
C PHE A 15 2.95 -12.72 10.39
N ASP A 16 4.13 -13.13 10.84
CA ASP A 16 4.94 -12.43 11.82
C ASP A 16 6.40 -12.31 11.31
N TYR A 17 6.64 -11.26 10.54
CA TYR A 17 7.98 -10.97 10.01
C TYR A 17 8.96 -10.70 11.16
N LYS A 18 10.07 -11.44 11.17
CA LYS A 18 11.13 -11.40 12.21
C LYS A 18 12.42 -10.75 11.67
N GLY A 19 12.30 -9.61 10.99
CA GLY A 19 13.46 -8.85 10.54
C GLY A 19 14.09 -8.00 11.65
N ASP A 20 15.22 -7.40 11.34
CA ASP A 20 16.01 -6.53 12.19
C ASP A 20 15.97 -5.05 11.75
N GLU A 21 15.21 -4.74 10.70
CA GLU A 21 15.03 -3.36 10.24
C GLU A 21 14.31 -2.51 11.29
N LEU A 22 14.63 -1.22 11.32
CA LEU A 22 13.89 -0.27 12.15
C LEU A 22 12.41 -0.23 11.71
N PRO A 23 11.45 -0.13 12.63
CA PRO A 23 10.03 0.02 12.30
C PRO A 23 9.77 1.24 11.41
N PHE A 24 10.42 2.37 11.70
CA PHE A 24 10.34 3.61 10.92
C PHE A 24 11.70 3.96 10.33
N GLN A 25 11.68 4.54 9.12
CA GLN A 25 12.85 5.02 8.40
C GLN A 25 12.81 6.56 8.32
N SER A 26 13.99 7.20 8.23
CA SER A 26 14.05 8.64 8.00
C SER A 26 13.58 9.00 6.58
N PRO A 27 12.56 9.87 6.42
CA PRO A 27 12.16 10.35 5.08
C PRO A 27 13.29 11.03 4.30
N ASN A 28 14.28 11.60 4.98
CA ASN A 28 15.41 12.26 4.36
C ASN A 28 16.34 11.31 3.58
N ASP A 29 16.27 10.00 3.83
CA ASP A 29 17.05 8.99 3.12
C ASP A 29 16.50 8.72 1.70
N PHE A 30 15.34 9.29 1.37
CA PHE A 30 14.64 9.06 0.12
C PHE A 30 14.50 10.36 -0.69
N ARG A 31 15.16 10.40 -1.85
CA ARG A 31 15.19 11.61 -2.72
C ARG A 31 13.81 12.04 -3.26
N TRP A 32 12.86 11.11 -3.41
CA TRP A 32 11.52 11.37 -3.92
C TRP A 32 10.64 12.15 -2.93
N THR A 33 10.94 12.13 -1.63
CA THR A 33 10.15 12.81 -0.61
C THR A 33 10.02 14.30 -0.86
N LYS A 34 11.13 14.96 -1.25
CA LYS A 34 11.18 16.40 -1.48
C LYS A 34 10.31 16.85 -2.65
N ASP A 35 10.25 16.07 -3.74
CA ASP A 35 9.41 16.41 -4.88
C ASP A 35 7.92 16.41 -4.52
N PHE A 36 7.47 15.49 -3.67
CA PHE A 36 6.09 15.48 -3.19
C PHE A 36 5.84 16.58 -2.16
N GLU A 37 6.76 16.81 -1.21
CA GLU A 37 6.64 17.86 -0.19
C GLU A 37 6.51 19.24 -0.82
N MET A 38 7.31 19.52 -1.86
CA MET A 38 7.31 20.78 -2.59
C MET A 38 5.98 21.07 -3.31
N HIS A 39 5.24 20.03 -3.66
CA HIS A 39 3.99 20.10 -4.40
C HIS A 39 2.77 19.67 -3.56
N TYR A 40 2.87 19.76 -2.23
CA TYR A 40 1.78 19.33 -1.34
C TYR A 40 0.43 19.96 -1.71
N GLU A 41 0.39 21.28 -1.82
CA GLU A 41 -0.84 22.03 -2.12
C GLU A 41 -1.42 21.66 -3.51
N ASP A 42 -0.56 21.51 -4.50
CA ASP A 42 -0.99 21.14 -5.85
C ASP A 42 -1.54 19.71 -5.92
N ILE A 43 -0.89 18.77 -5.22
CA ILE A 43 -1.36 17.36 -5.12
C ILE A 43 -2.72 17.33 -4.40
N TYR A 44 -2.86 18.10 -3.33
CA TYR A 44 -4.12 18.18 -2.61
C TYR A 44 -5.22 18.84 -3.45
N ALA A 45 -4.91 19.86 -4.24
CA ALA A 45 -5.83 20.50 -5.19
C ALA A 45 -6.31 19.50 -6.28
N GLU A 46 -5.40 18.70 -6.87
CA GLU A 46 -5.80 17.62 -7.80
C GLU A 46 -6.79 16.67 -7.15
N LEU A 47 -6.56 16.28 -5.89
CA LEU A 47 -7.46 15.41 -5.15
C LEU A 47 -8.83 16.06 -4.92
N GLN A 48 -8.88 17.31 -4.47
CA GLN A 48 -10.15 18.04 -4.27
C GLN A 48 -10.95 18.18 -5.57
N GLN A 49 -10.27 18.48 -6.68
CA GLN A 49 -10.90 18.52 -7.99
C GLN A 49 -11.50 17.17 -8.41
N PHE A 50 -10.80 16.07 -8.15
CA PHE A 50 -11.34 14.73 -8.39
C PHE A 50 -12.58 14.47 -7.55
N LEU A 51 -12.52 14.75 -6.25
CA LEU A 51 -13.60 14.48 -5.28
C LEU A 51 -14.84 15.32 -5.53
N SER A 52 -14.74 16.47 -6.21
CA SER A 52 -15.91 17.29 -6.57
C SER A 52 -16.85 16.60 -7.55
N LYS A 53 -16.39 15.58 -8.28
CA LYS A 53 -17.16 14.88 -9.33
C LYS A 53 -17.15 13.36 -9.22
N ASN A 54 -16.27 12.80 -8.37
CA ASN A 54 -16.04 11.37 -8.27
C ASN A 54 -15.93 10.94 -6.81
N ASN A 55 -16.07 9.64 -6.57
CA ASN A 55 -15.91 9.05 -5.24
C ASN A 55 -14.78 8.02 -5.23
N PRO A 56 -14.02 7.92 -4.12
CA PRO A 56 -13.08 6.83 -3.93
C PRO A 56 -13.81 5.49 -3.81
N SER A 57 -13.18 4.43 -4.30
CA SER A 57 -13.74 3.07 -4.23
C SER A 57 -13.44 2.41 -2.89
N PRO A 58 -14.37 1.61 -2.33
CA PRO A 58 -14.09 0.81 -1.15
C PRO A 58 -12.88 -0.10 -1.38
N TYR A 59 -12.03 -0.24 -0.35
CA TYR A 59 -10.90 -1.15 -0.41
C TYR A 59 -11.38 -2.61 -0.37
N PHE A 60 -10.80 -3.48 -1.17
CA PHE A 60 -11.29 -4.85 -1.33
C PHE A 60 -11.13 -5.73 -0.08
N LYS A 61 -10.14 -5.46 0.78
CA LYS A 61 -9.92 -6.16 2.06
C LYS A 61 -10.83 -5.54 3.15
N HIS A 62 -12.13 -5.61 2.96
CA HIS A 62 -13.11 -5.01 3.87
C HIS A 62 -13.09 -5.59 5.30
N LEU A 63 -12.53 -6.79 5.48
CA LEU A 63 -12.38 -7.41 6.80
C LEU A 63 -11.24 -6.78 7.65
N MET A 64 -10.40 -5.92 7.06
CA MET A 64 -9.34 -5.21 7.79
C MET A 64 -9.86 -4.00 8.55
N VAL A 65 -11.09 -3.55 8.30
CA VAL A 65 -11.68 -2.36 8.91
C VAL A 65 -12.88 -2.73 9.77
N ASP A 66 -13.04 -2.02 10.86
CA ASP A 66 -14.10 -2.20 11.84
C ASP A 66 -15.50 -1.81 11.31
N LYS A 67 -15.56 -0.91 10.33
CA LYS A 67 -16.81 -0.43 9.72
C LYS A 67 -16.82 -0.64 8.21
N LYS A 68 -17.97 -1.04 7.68
CA LYS A 68 -18.15 -1.21 6.23
C LYS A 68 -17.83 0.08 5.47
N ASN A 69 -17.01 -0.04 4.41
CA ASN A 69 -16.60 1.08 3.55
C ASN A 69 -15.80 2.20 4.27
N ALA A 70 -15.33 1.97 5.49
CA ALA A 70 -14.54 2.95 6.22
C ALA A 70 -13.16 3.20 5.59
N TYR A 71 -12.62 2.23 4.85
CA TYR A 71 -11.38 2.39 4.11
C TYR A 71 -11.63 2.39 2.61
N ARG A 72 -11.27 3.51 1.96
CA ARG A 72 -11.49 3.76 0.54
C ARG A 72 -10.21 4.19 -0.15
N THR A 73 -10.12 4.00 -1.46
CA THR A 73 -8.88 4.28 -2.22
C THR A 73 -9.14 4.78 -3.63
N ILE A 74 -8.21 5.61 -4.13
CA ILE A 74 -8.07 5.97 -5.54
C ILE A 74 -6.66 5.54 -5.97
N SER A 75 -6.56 4.40 -6.67
CA SER A 75 -5.27 3.87 -7.11
C SER A 75 -4.83 4.50 -8.44
N LEU A 76 -3.57 4.96 -8.50
CA LEU A 76 -2.90 5.40 -9.72
C LEU A 76 -1.95 4.33 -10.24
N LYS A 77 -1.35 3.58 -9.32
CA LYS A 77 -0.44 2.46 -9.59
C LYS A 77 -0.55 1.45 -8.45
N TRP A 78 -0.53 0.17 -8.77
CA TRP A 78 -0.62 -0.89 -7.76
C TRP A 78 0.23 -2.10 -8.18
N TRP A 79 1.35 -2.30 -7.51
CA TRP A 79 2.34 -3.32 -7.86
C TRP A 79 2.69 -3.32 -9.37
N ASP A 80 3.01 -2.12 -9.86
CA ASP A 80 3.26 -1.82 -11.29
C ASP A 80 2.08 -2.02 -12.25
N LEU A 81 0.88 -2.26 -11.76
CA LEU A 81 -0.33 -2.18 -12.56
C LEU A 81 -0.76 -0.71 -12.67
N ALA A 82 -0.90 -0.21 -13.88
CA ALA A 82 -1.18 1.20 -14.14
C ALA A 82 -2.69 1.48 -14.26
N PHE A 83 -3.23 2.31 -13.37
CA PHE A 83 -4.62 2.78 -13.44
C PHE A 83 -4.72 4.05 -14.29
N ARG A 84 -4.65 3.89 -15.60
CA ARG A 84 -4.53 5.01 -16.55
C ARG A 84 -5.75 5.94 -16.54
N LYS A 85 -6.95 5.41 -16.28
CA LYS A 85 -8.18 6.21 -16.17
C LYS A 85 -8.07 7.19 -15.01
N ASN A 86 -7.62 6.71 -13.84
CA ASN A 86 -7.45 7.57 -12.66
C ASN A 86 -6.31 8.59 -12.88
N ARG A 87 -5.17 8.18 -13.45
CA ARG A 87 -4.01 9.04 -13.68
C ARG A 87 -4.32 10.32 -14.45
N LYS A 88 -5.36 10.31 -15.30
CA LYS A 88 -5.78 11.50 -16.07
C LYS A 88 -6.26 12.65 -15.18
N PHE A 89 -6.74 12.34 -13.99
CA PHE A 89 -7.22 13.34 -13.02
C PHE A 89 -6.10 13.88 -12.13
N PHE A 90 -4.92 13.26 -12.15
CA PHE A 90 -3.79 13.57 -11.28
C PHE A 90 -2.50 13.74 -12.10
N PRO A 91 -2.47 14.70 -13.06
CA PRO A 91 -1.34 14.85 -13.98
C PRO A 91 -0.02 15.18 -13.27
N LEU A 92 -0.03 16.07 -12.27
CA LEU A 92 1.16 16.43 -11.51
C LEU A 92 1.64 15.27 -10.64
N THR A 93 0.74 14.70 -9.80
CA THR A 93 1.05 13.55 -8.94
C THR A 93 1.62 12.39 -9.77
N ASN A 94 1.00 12.11 -10.94
CA ASN A 94 1.50 11.09 -11.86
C ASN A 94 2.86 11.44 -12.45
N SER A 95 3.12 12.70 -12.81
CA SER A 95 4.41 13.14 -13.35
C SER A 95 5.55 12.97 -12.33
N ILE A 96 5.31 13.31 -11.06
CA ILE A 96 6.26 13.10 -9.97
C ILE A 96 6.54 11.61 -9.80
N MET A 97 5.49 10.77 -9.69
CA MET A 97 5.64 9.32 -9.55
C MET A 97 6.49 8.71 -10.68
N LEU A 98 6.35 9.16 -11.91
CA LEU A 98 7.07 8.60 -13.07
C LEU A 98 8.56 8.91 -13.07
N LYS A 99 9.03 9.94 -12.35
CA LYS A 99 10.47 10.23 -12.16
C LYS A 99 11.16 9.16 -11.30
N TYR A 100 10.40 8.41 -10.48
CA TYR A 100 10.93 7.50 -9.47
C TYR A 100 10.49 6.06 -9.76
N PRO A 101 11.25 5.32 -10.55
CA PRO A 101 10.90 3.96 -10.94
C PRO A 101 10.77 3.00 -9.76
N GLU A 102 11.44 3.26 -8.64
CA GLU A 102 11.33 2.47 -7.41
C GLU A 102 9.94 2.46 -6.78
N ILE A 103 9.08 3.43 -7.07
CA ILE A 103 7.68 3.44 -6.61
C ILE A 103 6.91 2.34 -7.36
N THR A 104 6.41 1.34 -6.65
CA THR A 104 5.62 0.22 -7.18
C THR A 104 4.12 0.41 -7.01
N THR A 105 3.71 1.16 -5.99
CA THR A 105 2.31 1.51 -5.69
C THR A 105 2.21 3.01 -5.42
N LEU A 106 1.12 3.62 -5.87
CA LEU A 106 0.70 4.96 -5.48
C LEU A 106 -0.83 5.05 -5.48
N SER A 107 -1.38 5.48 -4.34
CA SER A 107 -2.83 5.65 -4.17
C SER A 107 -3.18 6.69 -3.12
N PHE A 108 -4.28 7.39 -3.30
CA PHE A 108 -4.91 8.18 -2.23
C PHE A 108 -5.76 7.25 -1.38
N ASN A 109 -5.62 7.35 -0.06
CA ASN A 109 -6.28 6.46 0.89
C ASN A 109 -7.01 7.24 1.98
N PHE A 110 -8.25 6.84 2.22
CA PHE A 110 -9.21 7.51 3.06
C PHE A 110 -9.62 6.60 4.21
N LEU A 111 -9.52 7.09 5.44
CA LEU A 111 -10.03 6.40 6.63
C LEU A 111 -11.11 7.25 7.28
N ALA A 112 -12.31 6.70 7.33
CA ALA A 112 -13.49 7.39 7.85
C ALA A 112 -13.35 7.78 9.33
N PRO A 113 -14.17 8.74 9.82
CA PRO A 113 -14.28 9.09 11.23
C PRO A 113 -14.57 7.88 12.12
N GLY A 114 -13.97 7.87 13.30
CA GLY A 114 -14.18 6.83 14.31
C GLY A 114 -13.88 5.41 13.81
N SER A 115 -12.88 5.20 12.93
CA SER A 115 -12.58 3.91 12.30
C SER A 115 -11.14 3.49 12.52
N THR A 116 -10.93 2.16 12.46
CA THR A 116 -9.62 1.52 12.65
C THR A 116 -9.34 0.53 11.54
N ILE A 117 -8.10 0.49 11.05
CA ILE A 117 -7.58 -0.63 10.28
C ILE A 117 -6.88 -1.55 11.27
N SER A 118 -7.41 -2.75 11.44
CA SER A 118 -6.96 -3.75 12.43
C SER A 118 -5.49 -4.14 12.24
N PRO A 119 -4.82 -4.63 13.29
CA PRO A 119 -3.44 -5.11 13.19
C PRO A 119 -3.27 -6.13 12.07
N HIS A 120 -2.32 -5.89 11.19
CA HIS A 120 -1.96 -6.76 10.06
C HIS A 120 -0.51 -6.53 9.66
N CYS A 121 0.05 -7.47 8.89
CA CYS A 121 1.33 -7.28 8.22
C CYS A 121 1.14 -7.07 6.71
N GLY A 122 2.10 -6.42 6.08
CA GLY A 122 2.15 -6.28 4.62
C GLY A 122 2.48 -7.58 3.90
N ASP A 123 2.54 -7.53 2.59
CA ASP A 123 2.73 -8.73 1.77
C ASP A 123 4.21 -9.14 1.64
N THR A 124 5.17 -8.24 1.91
CA THR A 124 6.61 -8.51 1.75
C THR A 124 7.49 -7.49 2.50
N ASN A 125 8.70 -7.90 2.88
CA ASN A 125 9.75 -7.00 3.37
C ASN A 125 10.53 -6.30 2.26
N ALA A 126 10.19 -6.53 1.00
CA ALA A 126 10.94 -5.97 -0.12
C ALA A 126 10.59 -4.50 -0.42
N ILE A 127 9.66 -3.91 0.30
CA ILE A 127 9.26 -2.50 0.16
C ILE A 127 9.29 -1.78 1.51
N PHE A 128 9.43 -0.46 1.44
CA PHE A 128 8.96 0.44 2.49
C PHE A 128 7.60 0.99 2.09
N ARG A 129 6.67 1.04 3.05
CA ARG A 129 5.41 1.76 2.90
C ARG A 129 5.57 3.18 3.41
N CYS A 130 5.05 4.11 2.65
CA CYS A 130 5.25 5.54 2.88
C CYS A 130 3.90 6.22 2.84
N HIS A 131 3.58 6.96 3.89
CA HIS A 131 2.36 7.73 4.02
C HIS A 131 2.69 9.23 4.00
N PHE A 132 2.14 9.96 3.05
CA PHE A 132 2.21 11.41 2.98
C PHE A 132 0.90 11.98 3.49
N GLY A 133 0.95 12.78 4.54
CA GLY A 133 -0.25 13.40 5.13
C GLY A 133 -0.86 14.43 4.18
N LEU A 134 -2.13 14.25 3.80
CA LEU A 134 -2.88 15.22 2.99
C LEU A 134 -3.95 15.94 3.80
N LYS A 135 -4.72 15.20 4.60
CA LYS A 135 -5.64 15.74 5.59
C LYS A 135 -5.55 14.89 6.85
N ILE A 136 -5.04 15.49 7.92
CA ILE A 136 -4.84 14.84 9.22
C ILE A 136 -5.73 15.51 10.24
N PRO A 137 -6.87 14.87 10.59
CA PRO A 137 -7.96 15.54 11.31
C PRO A 137 -7.66 15.77 12.80
N ALA A 138 -6.70 15.06 13.37
CA ALA A 138 -6.36 15.19 14.79
C ALA A 138 -4.95 14.68 15.09
N PRO A 139 -4.29 15.19 16.14
CA PRO A 139 -3.03 14.64 16.63
C PRO A 139 -3.24 13.32 17.39
N LEU A 140 -2.15 12.70 17.83
CA LEU A 140 -2.20 11.63 18.82
C LEU A 140 -2.86 12.13 20.12
N PRO A 141 -3.61 11.27 20.82
CA PRO A 141 -3.85 9.85 20.55
C PRO A 141 -5.04 9.58 19.62
N ALA A 142 -5.69 10.60 19.02
CA ALA A 142 -6.93 10.43 18.28
C ALA A 142 -6.71 9.89 16.84
N CYS A 143 -5.60 10.25 16.20
CA CYS A 143 -5.29 9.77 14.85
C CYS A 143 -3.81 9.37 14.76
N GLY A 144 -3.52 8.11 14.36
CA GLY A 144 -2.15 7.62 14.36
C GLY A 144 -1.93 6.28 13.68
N LEU A 145 -0.65 5.97 13.50
CA LEU A 145 -0.12 4.71 12.98
C LEU A 145 0.73 4.04 14.06
N LYS A 146 0.47 2.78 14.33
CA LYS A 146 1.31 1.94 15.18
C LYS A 146 2.02 0.89 14.35
N VAL A 147 3.32 0.74 14.50
CA VAL A 147 4.15 -0.29 13.88
C VAL A 147 4.92 -1.00 14.98
N LYS A 148 4.70 -2.30 15.18
CA LYS A 148 5.16 -3.04 16.34
C LYS A 148 4.68 -2.35 17.64
N ASP A 149 5.62 -1.92 18.47
CA ASP A 149 5.39 -1.22 19.75
C ASP A 149 5.50 0.32 19.64
N GLN A 150 5.82 0.85 18.47
CA GLN A 150 6.03 2.28 18.25
C GLN A 150 4.80 2.93 17.61
N ILE A 151 4.41 4.10 18.12
CA ILE A 151 3.29 4.90 17.61
C ILE A 151 3.83 6.19 17.00
N CYS A 152 3.31 6.55 15.83
CA CYS A 152 3.68 7.74 15.08
C CYS A 152 2.41 8.52 14.68
N ALA A 153 2.47 9.87 14.82
CA ALA A 153 1.49 10.76 14.23
C ALA A 153 1.80 10.99 12.76
N TRP A 154 0.77 11.36 11.97
CA TRP A 154 0.98 12.01 10.69
C TRP A 154 0.94 13.52 10.86
N GLU A 155 1.62 14.19 9.96
CA GLU A 155 1.54 15.65 9.77
C GLU A 155 1.25 15.93 8.29
N GLU A 156 0.47 16.98 8.03
CA GLU A 156 0.17 17.41 6.65
C GLU A 156 1.44 17.89 5.94
N GLY A 157 1.64 17.49 4.68
CA GLY A 157 2.83 17.77 3.91
C GLY A 157 4.09 17.05 4.38
N LYS A 158 4.00 16.04 5.26
CA LYS A 158 5.13 15.27 5.78
C LYS A 158 4.97 13.78 5.53
N TRP A 159 6.10 13.09 5.50
CA TRP A 159 6.18 11.66 5.29
C TRP A 159 6.34 10.88 6.59
N VAL A 160 5.65 9.75 6.66
CA VAL A 160 5.96 8.63 7.55
C VAL A 160 6.37 7.46 6.68
N VAL A 161 7.59 6.96 6.85
CA VAL A 161 8.14 5.81 6.11
C VAL A 161 8.37 4.67 7.09
N PHE A 162 7.82 3.49 6.79
CA PHE A 162 7.90 2.35 7.70
C PHE A 162 8.05 1.00 6.99
N MET A 163 8.48 0.00 7.75
CA MET A 163 8.60 -1.38 7.30
C MET A 163 7.22 -2.06 7.34
N ASP A 164 6.56 -2.15 6.17
CA ASP A 164 5.22 -2.70 6.00
C ASP A 164 5.09 -4.17 6.43
N ALA A 165 6.19 -4.93 6.36
CA ALA A 165 6.20 -6.34 6.76
C ALA A 165 5.95 -6.56 8.26
N TYR A 166 6.23 -5.58 9.12
CA TYR A 166 5.88 -5.66 10.54
C TYR A 166 4.39 -5.50 10.76
N VAL A 167 3.89 -6.09 11.85
CA VAL A 167 2.51 -5.88 12.27
C VAL A 167 2.30 -4.39 12.55
N HIS A 168 1.30 -3.84 11.89
CA HIS A 168 0.92 -2.43 12.01
C HIS A 168 -0.59 -2.24 11.98
N GLU A 169 -1.04 -1.15 12.57
CA GLU A 169 -2.45 -0.75 12.63
C GLU A 169 -2.59 0.76 12.49
N THR A 170 -3.73 1.24 12.02
CA THR A 170 -4.02 2.66 11.96
C THR A 170 -5.37 2.96 12.56
N PHE A 171 -5.49 4.11 13.20
CA PHE A 171 -6.72 4.54 13.84
C PHE A 171 -7.01 6.02 13.56
N ASN A 172 -8.30 6.32 13.49
CA ASN A 172 -8.84 7.66 13.37
C ASN A 172 -10.11 7.74 14.22
N SER A 173 -9.99 8.13 15.48
CA SER A 173 -11.10 8.32 16.42
C SER A 173 -11.68 9.74 16.38
N SER A 174 -11.22 10.59 15.45
CA SER A 174 -11.75 11.95 15.26
C SER A 174 -13.09 11.95 14.52
N GLU A 175 -13.71 13.12 14.43
CA GLU A 175 -14.99 13.35 13.75
C GLU A 175 -14.84 13.59 12.23
N GLU A 176 -13.60 13.66 11.72
CA GLU A 176 -13.34 13.91 10.32
C GLU A 176 -12.51 12.80 9.66
N GLU A 177 -12.59 12.73 8.33
CA GLU A 177 -11.86 11.74 7.54
C GLU A 177 -10.37 12.05 7.46
N ARG A 178 -9.50 11.03 7.70
CA ARG A 178 -8.07 11.08 7.45
C ARG A 178 -7.77 10.73 6.00
N ILE A 179 -6.97 11.56 5.30
CA ILE A 179 -6.54 11.34 3.92
C ILE A 179 -5.01 11.33 3.86
N ILE A 180 -4.45 10.31 3.24
CA ILE A 180 -3.02 10.20 2.92
C ILE A 180 -2.81 9.83 1.46
N LEU A 181 -1.65 10.22 0.91
CA LEU A 181 -1.10 9.59 -0.28
C LEU A 181 -0.18 8.44 0.19
N LEU A 182 -0.47 7.22 -0.25
CA LEU A 182 0.29 6.03 0.06
C LEU A 182 1.19 5.64 -1.11
N LEU A 183 2.47 5.43 -0.81
CA LEU A 183 3.43 4.82 -1.74
C LEU A 183 3.98 3.52 -1.17
N ASP A 184 4.17 2.52 -2.04
CA ASP A 184 5.07 1.40 -1.76
C ASP A 184 6.33 1.59 -2.61
N VAL A 185 7.48 1.65 -1.95
CA VAL A 185 8.77 1.93 -2.56
C VAL A 185 9.66 0.70 -2.44
N LEU A 186 10.08 0.16 -3.58
CA LEU A 186 10.96 -1.01 -3.63
C LEU A 186 12.32 -0.68 -3.04
N ARG A 187 12.78 -1.50 -2.12
CA ARG A 187 14.10 -1.38 -1.50
C ARG A 187 15.20 -1.61 -2.55
N PRO A 188 16.28 -0.80 -2.56
CA PRO A 188 17.30 -0.82 -3.60
C PRO A 188 17.93 -2.20 -3.82
N GLU A 189 18.17 -2.96 -2.75
CA GLU A 189 18.80 -4.29 -2.78
C GLU A 189 17.95 -5.33 -3.52
N TYR A 190 16.65 -5.08 -3.69
CA TYR A 190 15.73 -5.99 -4.38
C TYR A 190 15.36 -5.54 -5.79
N LYS A 191 15.96 -4.47 -6.29
CA LYS A 191 15.65 -3.88 -7.61
C LYS A 191 15.69 -4.92 -8.75
N ALA A 192 16.68 -5.79 -8.78
CA ALA A 192 16.80 -6.84 -9.79
C ALA A 192 15.67 -7.89 -9.74
N LYS A 193 14.98 -8.04 -8.61
CA LYS A 193 13.90 -9.01 -8.40
C LYS A 193 12.51 -8.39 -8.50
N ARG A 194 12.38 -7.12 -8.91
CA ARG A 194 11.13 -6.36 -8.96
C ARG A 194 9.97 -7.11 -9.61
N GLU A 195 10.20 -7.65 -10.80
CA GLU A 195 9.16 -8.33 -11.57
C GLU A 195 8.61 -9.55 -10.85
N TRP A 196 9.51 -10.31 -10.22
CA TRP A 196 9.15 -11.48 -9.44
C TRP A 196 8.40 -11.08 -8.16
N ILE A 197 8.88 -10.09 -7.41
CA ILE A 197 8.25 -9.57 -6.20
C ILE A 197 6.81 -9.13 -6.50
N ASN A 198 6.63 -8.30 -7.52
CA ASN A 198 5.32 -7.83 -7.92
C ASN A 198 4.38 -8.98 -8.30
N SER A 199 4.90 -10.02 -8.97
CA SER A 199 4.10 -11.17 -9.38
C SER A 199 3.68 -12.03 -8.19
N VAL A 200 4.57 -12.24 -7.22
CA VAL A 200 4.24 -12.96 -5.98
C VAL A 200 3.18 -12.22 -5.18
N VAL A 201 3.35 -10.91 -4.99
CA VAL A 201 2.39 -10.11 -4.22
C VAL A 201 1.03 -10.02 -4.92
N LEU A 202 1.01 -9.81 -6.25
CA LEU A 202 -0.26 -9.82 -6.98
C LEU A 202 -0.98 -11.17 -6.91
N THR A 203 -0.22 -12.27 -6.90
CA THR A 203 -0.77 -13.62 -6.68
C THR A 203 -1.36 -13.76 -5.28
N SER A 204 -0.64 -13.28 -4.25
CA SER A 204 -1.13 -13.24 -2.85
C SER A 204 -2.45 -12.48 -2.77
N LEU A 205 -2.49 -11.26 -3.29
CA LEU A 205 -3.67 -10.40 -3.27
C LEU A 205 -4.85 -10.99 -4.05
N PHE A 206 -4.58 -11.67 -5.17
CA PHE A 206 -5.58 -12.40 -5.92
C PHE A 206 -6.19 -13.54 -5.08
N LEU A 207 -5.37 -14.38 -4.45
CA LEU A 207 -5.81 -15.47 -3.58
C LEU A 207 -6.60 -14.94 -2.38
N GLN A 208 -6.11 -13.89 -1.71
CA GLN A 208 -6.82 -13.23 -0.61
C GLN A 208 -8.20 -12.73 -1.04
N LYS A 209 -8.28 -12.05 -2.22
CA LYS A 209 -9.56 -11.61 -2.77
C LYS A 209 -10.50 -12.78 -3.08
N ARG A 210 -9.98 -13.93 -3.55
CA ARG A 210 -10.81 -15.12 -3.77
C ARG A 210 -11.28 -15.73 -2.46
N ALA A 211 -10.44 -15.73 -1.44
CA ALA A 211 -10.79 -16.26 -0.11
C ALA A 211 -11.90 -15.42 0.57
N THR A 212 -12.04 -14.13 0.28
CA THR A 212 -13.19 -13.35 0.78
C THR A 212 -14.52 -13.75 0.16
N ILE A 213 -14.50 -14.31 -1.06
CA ILE A 213 -15.69 -14.83 -1.77
C ILE A 213 -15.93 -16.31 -1.43
N PHE A 214 -14.86 -17.08 -1.46
CA PHE A 214 -14.86 -18.53 -1.24
C PHE A 214 -14.19 -18.85 0.10
N THR A 215 -14.90 -18.66 1.20
CA THR A 215 -14.34 -18.72 2.56
C THR A 215 -13.73 -20.08 2.92
N PHE A 216 -14.08 -21.15 2.22
CA PHE A 216 -13.47 -22.47 2.42
C PHE A 216 -11.96 -22.49 2.09
N ILE A 217 -11.45 -21.53 1.28
CA ILE A 217 -10.02 -21.39 0.97
C ILE A 217 -9.20 -21.16 2.25
N TYR A 218 -9.75 -20.49 3.27
CA TYR A 218 -9.07 -20.29 4.56
C TYR A 218 -8.82 -21.60 5.34
N LYS A 219 -9.52 -22.68 4.97
CA LYS A 219 -9.35 -24.00 5.58
C LYS A 219 -8.34 -24.89 4.84
N TRP A 220 -7.79 -24.42 3.71
CA TRP A 220 -6.82 -25.19 2.95
C TRP A 220 -5.48 -25.26 3.68
N PRO A 221 -4.81 -26.41 3.60
CA PRO A 221 -3.47 -26.54 4.17
C PRO A 221 -2.48 -25.67 3.40
N GLN A 222 -1.50 -25.10 4.09
CA GLN A 222 -0.55 -24.14 3.50
C GLN A 222 0.21 -24.70 2.30
N TRP A 223 0.58 -25.99 2.32
CA TRP A 223 1.25 -26.60 1.18
C TRP A 223 0.45 -26.52 -0.12
N LEU A 224 -0.90 -26.64 -0.03
CA LEU A 224 -1.80 -26.52 -1.18
C LEU A 224 -1.86 -25.07 -1.67
N ILE A 225 -1.98 -24.11 -0.74
CA ILE A 225 -1.94 -22.68 -1.07
C ILE A 225 -0.62 -22.32 -1.75
N ASN A 226 0.50 -22.81 -1.21
CA ASN A 226 1.84 -22.57 -1.79
C ASN A 226 1.97 -23.18 -3.20
N GLY A 227 1.49 -24.40 -3.39
CA GLY A 227 1.50 -25.07 -4.71
C GLY A 227 0.69 -24.28 -5.75
N ILE A 228 -0.53 -23.87 -5.40
CA ILE A 228 -1.38 -23.04 -6.27
C ILE A 228 -0.72 -21.69 -6.54
N ALA A 229 -0.16 -21.04 -5.52
CA ALA A 229 0.52 -19.75 -5.67
C ALA A 229 1.69 -19.84 -6.66
N ILE A 230 2.55 -20.88 -6.52
CA ILE A 230 3.70 -21.09 -7.42
C ILE A 230 3.23 -21.23 -8.87
N LEU A 231 2.14 -21.94 -9.13
CA LEU A 231 1.57 -22.08 -10.47
C LEU A 231 0.98 -20.77 -11.01
N LEU A 232 0.42 -19.91 -10.15
CA LEU A 232 -0.21 -18.65 -10.52
C LEU A 232 0.76 -17.49 -10.72
N ILE A 233 1.97 -17.52 -10.12
CA ILE A 233 2.95 -16.43 -10.23
C ILE A 233 3.30 -16.08 -11.69
N PRO A 234 3.64 -17.03 -12.60
CA PRO A 234 3.87 -16.75 -14.01
C PRO A 234 2.65 -16.12 -14.70
N PHE A 235 1.46 -16.58 -14.34
CA PHE A 235 0.23 -16.03 -14.87
C PHE A 235 -0.02 -14.59 -14.40
N SER A 236 0.23 -14.29 -13.13
CA SER A 236 0.16 -12.92 -12.60
C SER A 236 1.16 -11.98 -13.28
N TYR A 237 2.36 -12.47 -13.60
CA TYR A 237 3.34 -11.71 -14.39
C TYR A 237 2.79 -11.38 -15.78
N LEU A 238 2.30 -12.39 -16.50
CA LEU A 238 1.79 -12.21 -17.87
C LEU A 238 0.58 -11.28 -17.90
N THR A 239 -0.41 -11.51 -17.03
CA THR A 239 -1.64 -10.70 -16.98
C THR A 239 -1.34 -9.24 -16.66
N ARG A 240 -0.40 -8.95 -15.74
CA ARG A 240 0.03 -7.58 -15.46
C ARG A 240 0.68 -6.93 -16.70
N LYS A 241 1.57 -7.64 -17.40
CA LYS A 241 2.20 -7.12 -18.62
C LYS A 241 1.17 -6.83 -19.71
N LEU A 242 0.25 -7.75 -19.95
CA LEU A 242 -0.83 -7.58 -20.93
C LEU A 242 -1.78 -6.44 -20.53
N ALA A 243 -2.18 -6.34 -19.27
CA ALA A 243 -3.04 -5.27 -18.79
C ALA A 243 -2.42 -3.88 -18.99
N ASN A 244 -1.12 -3.75 -18.75
CA ASN A 244 -0.39 -2.51 -19.01
C ASN A 244 -0.24 -2.21 -20.53
N LEU A 245 -0.01 -3.24 -21.34
CA LEU A 245 0.12 -3.11 -22.80
C LEU A 245 -1.22 -2.67 -23.44
N PHE A 246 -2.30 -3.37 -23.10
CA PHE A 246 -3.63 -3.11 -23.67
C PHE A 246 -4.41 -2.01 -22.94
N ARG A 247 -3.82 -1.33 -21.96
CA ARG A 247 -4.43 -0.20 -21.23
C ARG A 247 -5.77 -0.54 -20.60
N ILE A 248 -5.90 -1.73 -20.04
CA ILE A 248 -7.18 -2.27 -19.51
C ILE A 248 -7.70 -1.47 -18.30
N TYR A 249 -6.84 -0.82 -17.51
CA TYR A 249 -7.17 -0.07 -16.29
C TYR A 249 -6.98 1.45 -16.45
#